data_277f0baae05212a594c315b293259efb
#
_entry.id   277f0baae05212a594c315b293259efb
#
_cell.length_a   1.000
_cell.length_b   1.000
_cell.length_c   1.000
_cell.angle_alpha   90.00
_cell.angle_beta   90.00
_cell.angle_gamma   90.00
#
_symmetry.space_group_name_H-M   'P 1'
#
loop_
_entity.id
_entity.type
_entity.pdbx_description
1 polymer ?
#
loop_
_entity_poly.entity_id
_entity_poly.type
_entity_poly.pdbx_seq_one_letter_code
_entity_poly.pdbx_strand_id
1 'polypeptide(L)'
;IGTAYTRCKFAESPPLYVPARLLAPGQLECSSPLPASSGYVALEVSTNGQDFSSSGVHFEYLPPVAVRSVEPSQGPIGGGTFVNVTGSGFSARSAQLGYIWCRFNTTSVAAAWVSTTELSCIAPAHATGVVSVELTMNEQQHSNDGTRFEYEAAAAYSVYPVSGPVLGGTMVEVRGASIALPDARGLFCQFGSADAVAATHSSRALAQCVAPPSVEGLAGAVPVRLVNNDAVYSVTVAFTYRPVIEIDRIHPVLGVRPGATLATLYGSGVIDTADTRCKAA
;
A
#
# COMPACT_ATOMS: atom_id res chain seq x y z
N ILE A 1 3.98 31.69 35.77
CA ILE A 1 5.29 32.35 35.68
C ILE A 1 6.30 31.26 35.97
N GLY A 2 6.97 30.72 34.92
CA GLY A 2 8.08 29.78 35.11
C GLY A 2 9.21 30.50 35.84
N THR A 3 9.57 29.98 37.00
CA THR A 3 10.72 30.52 37.74
C THR A 3 12.02 29.96 37.15
N ALA A 4 13.15 30.67 37.29
CA ALA A 4 14.47 30.19 36.87
C ALA A 4 14.86 28.84 37.50
N TYR A 5 14.08 28.39 38.50
CA TYR A 5 14.32 27.15 39.27
C TYR A 5 13.39 26.00 38.89
N THR A 6 12.45 26.19 37.92
CA THR A 6 11.60 25.09 37.45
C THR A 6 12.42 24.13 36.62
N ARG A 7 12.50 22.87 37.04
CA ARG A 7 13.35 21.84 36.42
C ARG A 7 12.66 20.48 36.36
N CYS A 8 13.02 19.70 35.36
CA CYS A 8 12.77 18.27 35.32
C CYS A 8 14.05 17.51 35.78
N LYS A 9 13.82 16.42 36.49
CA LYS A 9 14.86 15.48 36.90
C LYS A 9 14.54 14.12 36.26
N PHE A 10 15.48 13.61 35.48
CA PHE A 10 15.49 12.26 34.97
C PHE A 10 16.38 11.42 35.92
N ALA A 11 15.74 10.49 36.63
CA ALA A 11 16.37 9.77 37.74
C ALA A 11 17.25 8.62 37.23
N GLU A 12 18.31 8.97 36.54
CA GLU A 12 19.40 8.08 36.16
C GLU A 12 20.49 8.03 37.29
N SER A 13 21.56 7.35 37.04
CA SER A 13 22.70 7.35 37.95
C SER A 13 23.97 7.77 37.19
N PRO A 14 24.43 9.04 37.40
CA PRO A 14 23.86 10.12 38.22
C PRO A 14 22.60 10.74 37.61
N PRO A 15 21.75 11.38 38.42
CA PRO A 15 20.51 12.00 37.92
C PRO A 15 20.81 13.22 37.03
N LEU A 16 20.02 13.37 35.98
CA LEU A 16 20.11 14.44 34.98
C LEU A 16 19.02 15.50 35.22
N TYR A 17 19.41 16.75 35.21
CA TYR A 17 18.51 17.89 35.45
C TYR A 17 18.45 18.80 34.22
N VAL A 18 17.26 19.12 33.76
CA VAL A 18 17.05 20.04 32.64
C VAL A 18 16.06 21.14 32.99
N PRO A 19 16.18 22.34 32.43
CA PRO A 19 15.19 23.40 32.62
C PRO A 19 13.81 22.95 32.16
N ALA A 20 12.77 23.36 32.86
CA ALA A 20 11.39 23.14 32.48
C ALA A 20 10.74 24.48 32.06
N ARG A 21 9.96 24.43 30.98
CA ARG A 21 9.18 25.54 30.46
C ARG A 21 7.71 25.33 30.80
N LEU A 22 7.09 26.31 31.46
CA LEU A 22 5.65 26.30 31.66
C LEU A 22 4.93 26.68 30.35
N LEU A 23 4.08 25.81 29.86
CA LEU A 23 3.27 26.05 28.67
C LEU A 23 1.91 26.67 29.04
N ALA A 24 1.24 26.07 30.03
CA ALA A 24 -0.03 26.49 30.56
C ALA A 24 -0.16 26.03 32.03
N PRO A 25 -1.17 26.50 32.80
CA PRO A 25 -1.43 25.94 34.11
C PRO A 25 -1.58 24.42 34.07
N GLY A 26 -0.71 23.71 34.79
CA GLY A 26 -0.67 22.25 34.81
C GLY A 26 0.11 21.59 33.68
N GLN A 27 0.73 22.35 32.78
CA GLN A 27 1.51 21.82 31.66
C GLN A 27 2.94 22.33 31.65
N LEU A 28 3.89 21.42 31.73
CA LEU A 28 5.31 21.70 31.66
C LEU A 28 5.94 20.92 30.48
N GLU A 29 6.93 21.54 29.88
CA GLU A 29 7.73 20.95 28.81
C GLU A 29 9.19 20.87 29.25
N CYS A 30 9.81 19.71 29.06
CA CYS A 30 11.23 19.48 29.28
C CYS A 30 11.84 18.74 28.08
N SER A 31 13.03 19.16 27.65
CA SER A 31 13.80 18.36 26.68
C SER A 31 14.50 17.23 27.43
N SER A 32 14.29 15.99 26.99
CA SER A 32 15.01 14.85 27.58
C SER A 32 16.52 14.98 27.33
N PRO A 33 17.36 14.81 28.35
CA PRO A 33 18.81 14.79 28.16
C PRO A 33 19.26 13.50 27.46
N LEU A 34 20.53 13.45 27.02
CA LEU A 34 21.12 12.22 26.48
C LEU A 34 21.25 11.19 27.62
N PRO A 35 20.61 10.01 27.53
CA PRO A 35 20.68 9.00 28.57
C PRO A 35 22.02 8.20 28.54
N ALA A 36 22.38 7.62 29.65
CA ALA A 36 23.49 6.67 29.73
C ALA A 36 23.14 5.33 29.07
N SER A 37 21.88 4.92 29.12
CA SER A 37 21.35 3.71 28.50
C SER A 37 19.86 3.85 28.17
N SER A 38 19.35 3.00 27.28
CA SER A 38 17.89 2.85 27.07
C SER A 38 17.25 2.19 28.29
N GLY A 39 15.97 2.53 28.52
CA GLY A 39 15.18 1.97 29.61
C GLY A 39 14.28 3.01 30.28
N TYR A 40 13.67 2.60 31.37
CA TYR A 40 12.75 3.46 32.13
C TYR A 40 13.50 4.27 33.19
N VAL A 41 13.20 5.56 33.24
CA VAL A 41 13.68 6.46 34.30
C VAL A 41 12.49 7.18 34.94
N ALA A 42 12.53 7.40 36.25
CA ALA A 42 11.51 8.22 36.86
C ALA A 42 11.68 9.67 36.42
N LEU A 43 10.59 10.32 36.06
CA LEU A 43 10.54 11.73 35.70
C LEU A 43 9.86 12.52 36.81
N GLU A 44 10.63 13.40 37.41
CA GLU A 44 10.20 14.24 38.53
C GLU A 44 10.33 15.73 38.17
N VAL A 45 9.52 16.55 38.75
CA VAL A 45 9.49 17.99 38.49
C VAL A 45 9.65 18.78 39.78
N SER A 46 10.41 19.87 39.71
CA SER A 46 10.56 20.82 40.79
C SER A 46 10.25 22.23 40.30
N THR A 47 9.59 23.05 41.14
CA THR A 47 9.34 24.47 40.87
C THR A 47 10.32 25.39 41.62
N ASN A 48 11.08 24.86 42.58
CA ASN A 48 12.06 25.60 43.38
C ASN A 48 13.50 25.09 43.21
N GLY A 49 13.71 24.02 42.42
CA GLY A 49 14.99 23.42 42.15
C GLY A 49 15.53 22.52 43.28
N GLN A 50 14.77 22.32 44.35
CA GLN A 50 15.17 21.53 45.53
C GLN A 50 14.20 20.39 45.81
N ASP A 51 12.92 20.67 45.90
CA ASP A 51 11.88 19.68 46.17
C ASP A 51 11.28 19.15 44.87
N PHE A 52 11.44 17.86 44.63
CA PHE A 52 10.96 17.17 43.43
C PHE A 52 9.71 16.35 43.74
N SER A 53 8.85 16.26 42.74
CA SER A 53 7.66 15.38 42.79
C SER A 53 8.13 13.91 42.95
N SER A 54 7.27 13.07 43.54
CA SER A 54 7.52 11.63 43.72
C SER A 54 6.32 10.80 43.21
N SER A 55 5.71 11.23 42.09
CA SER A 55 4.47 10.67 41.57
C SER A 55 4.64 9.32 40.86
N GLY A 56 5.86 8.81 40.70
CA GLY A 56 6.14 7.53 40.06
C GLY A 56 5.90 7.50 38.54
N VAL A 57 5.86 8.66 37.90
CA VAL A 57 5.77 8.74 36.44
C VAL A 57 7.12 8.36 35.83
N HIS A 58 7.11 7.52 34.80
CA HIS A 58 8.30 7.09 34.10
C HIS A 58 8.35 7.60 32.68
N PHE A 59 9.54 7.97 32.27
CA PHE A 59 9.91 8.25 30.89
C PHE A 59 10.74 7.07 30.35
N GLU A 60 10.49 6.62 29.13
CA GLU A 60 11.21 5.52 28.51
C GLU A 60 12.16 6.05 27.44
N TYR A 61 13.43 5.80 27.63
CA TYR A 61 14.44 5.96 26.59
C TYR A 61 14.48 4.72 25.71
N LEU A 62 14.04 4.85 24.47
CA LEU A 62 14.11 3.78 23.49
C LEU A 62 15.54 3.60 22.95
N PRO A 63 15.91 2.37 22.55
CA PRO A 63 17.14 2.18 21.78
C PRO A 63 17.04 2.96 20.46
N PRO A 64 18.19 3.34 19.87
CA PRO A 64 18.18 3.98 18.55
C PRO A 64 17.43 3.13 17.53
N VAL A 65 16.51 3.76 16.81
CA VAL A 65 15.81 3.12 15.70
C VAL A 65 16.68 3.20 14.46
N ALA A 66 16.81 2.09 13.74
CA ALA A 66 17.54 2.03 12.48
C ALA A 66 16.74 1.23 11.45
N VAL A 67 16.66 1.77 10.23
CA VAL A 67 16.08 1.11 9.06
C VAL A 67 17.22 0.47 8.26
N ARG A 68 17.13 -0.85 8.06
CA ARG A 68 18.11 -1.59 7.26
C ARG A 68 17.69 -1.69 5.80
N SER A 69 16.43 -2.02 5.55
CA SER A 69 15.89 -2.16 4.20
C SER A 69 14.38 -2.01 4.18
N VAL A 70 13.87 -1.73 3.00
CA VAL A 70 12.44 -1.73 2.67
C VAL A 70 12.19 -2.67 1.50
N GLU A 71 11.11 -3.44 1.55
CA GLU A 71 10.74 -4.39 0.50
C GLU A 71 9.22 -4.38 0.25
N PRO A 72 8.78 -4.10 -0.98
CA PRO A 72 9.59 -3.69 -2.14
C PRO A 72 10.22 -2.30 -1.94
N SER A 73 11.35 -2.06 -2.63
CA SER A 73 12.06 -0.77 -2.60
C SER A 73 11.55 0.22 -3.65
N GLN A 74 10.47 -0.11 -4.34
CA GLN A 74 9.87 0.72 -5.37
C GLN A 74 8.39 0.44 -5.53
N GLY A 75 7.64 1.43 -6.02
CA GLY A 75 6.22 1.33 -6.26
C GLY A 75 5.68 2.48 -7.11
N PRO A 76 4.39 2.43 -7.46
CA PRO A 76 3.77 3.41 -8.34
C PRO A 76 3.57 4.76 -7.66
N ILE A 77 3.55 5.82 -8.47
CA ILE A 77 3.29 7.20 -8.02
C ILE A 77 1.93 7.38 -7.34
N GLY A 78 0.95 6.54 -7.65
CA GLY A 78 -0.37 6.56 -6.98
C GLY A 78 -0.31 6.09 -5.52
N GLY A 79 0.83 5.57 -5.07
CA GLY A 79 0.98 5.00 -3.73
C GLY A 79 0.34 3.61 -3.60
N GLY A 80 -0.08 3.24 -2.39
CA GLY A 80 -0.77 1.99 -2.11
C GLY A 80 0.14 0.77 -1.99
N THR A 81 1.44 0.89 -2.24
CA THR A 81 2.38 -0.22 -2.07
C THR A 81 2.54 -0.54 -0.58
N PHE A 82 2.29 -1.79 -0.23
CA PHE A 82 2.61 -2.32 1.10
C PHE A 82 4.11 -2.56 1.19
N VAL A 83 4.76 -1.87 2.10
CA VAL A 83 6.21 -1.88 2.26
C VAL A 83 6.56 -2.52 3.60
N ASN A 84 7.24 -3.64 3.56
CA ASN A 84 7.88 -4.23 4.73
C ASN A 84 9.16 -3.46 5.03
N VAL A 85 9.31 -3.02 6.27
CA VAL A 85 10.49 -2.30 6.76
C VAL A 85 11.21 -3.19 7.73
N THR A 86 12.45 -3.53 7.44
CA THR A 86 13.31 -4.29 8.35
C THR A 86 14.34 -3.38 9.00
N GLY A 87 14.64 -3.65 10.26
CA GLY A 87 15.56 -2.80 11.01
C GLY A 87 15.79 -3.26 12.43
N SER A 88 15.97 -2.30 13.33
CA SER A 88 16.15 -2.56 14.77
C SER A 88 15.61 -1.43 15.63
N GLY A 89 15.37 -1.73 16.90
CA GLY A 89 14.87 -0.73 17.86
C GLY A 89 13.38 -0.47 17.78
N PHE A 90 12.60 -1.33 17.13
CA PHE A 90 11.16 -1.16 16.97
C PHE A 90 10.42 -1.53 18.25
N SER A 91 9.69 -0.57 18.83
CA SER A 91 9.06 -0.68 20.13
C SER A 91 7.58 -1.06 20.02
N ALA A 92 7.18 -2.19 20.62
CA ALA A 92 5.78 -2.58 20.73
C ALA A 92 4.95 -1.55 21.53
N ARG A 93 5.57 -0.90 22.53
CA ARG A 93 4.92 0.14 23.30
C ARG A 93 4.62 1.39 22.46
N SER A 94 5.56 1.83 21.63
CA SER A 94 5.34 2.93 20.70
C SER A 94 4.19 2.62 19.73
N ALA A 95 4.05 1.35 19.32
CA ALA A 95 2.91 0.89 18.52
C ALA A 95 1.59 1.02 19.27
N GLN A 96 1.53 0.56 20.51
CA GLN A 96 0.33 0.65 21.35
C GLN A 96 -0.09 2.10 21.62
N LEU A 97 0.86 3.03 21.65
CA LEU A 97 0.63 4.47 21.84
C LEU A 97 0.32 5.20 20.52
N GLY A 98 0.44 4.54 19.36
CA GLY A 98 0.20 5.15 18.05
C GLY A 98 1.34 6.06 17.57
N TYR A 99 2.54 5.94 18.13
CA TYR A 99 3.68 6.83 17.88
C TYR A 99 4.59 6.39 16.74
N ILE A 100 4.28 5.24 16.09
CA ILE A 100 5.11 4.71 15.01
C ILE A 100 4.61 5.21 13.67
N TRP A 101 5.50 5.90 12.95
CA TRP A 101 5.22 6.42 11.61
C TRP A 101 6.38 6.13 10.67
N CYS A 102 6.06 5.79 9.42
CA CYS A 102 6.99 5.83 8.31
C CYS A 102 6.90 7.19 7.63
N ARG A 103 8.03 7.77 7.31
CA ARG A 103 8.10 9.02 6.56
C ARG A 103 8.73 8.77 5.20
N PHE A 104 7.97 8.97 4.14
CA PHE A 104 8.42 8.95 2.75
C PHE A 104 8.64 10.40 2.32
N ASN A 105 9.91 10.82 2.20
CA ASN A 105 10.30 12.21 2.03
C ASN A 105 9.70 13.09 3.15
N THR A 106 8.64 13.86 2.86
CA THR A 106 7.94 14.74 3.80
C THR A 106 6.60 14.18 4.27
N THR A 107 6.11 13.10 3.70
CA THR A 107 4.80 12.52 4.01
C THR A 107 4.94 11.39 5.01
N SER A 108 4.27 11.54 6.17
CA SER A 108 4.21 10.51 7.19
C SER A 108 2.94 9.67 7.06
N VAL A 109 3.08 8.37 7.21
CA VAL A 109 1.99 7.39 7.22
C VAL A 109 2.13 6.49 8.44
N ALA A 110 1.01 6.06 9.02
CA ALA A 110 1.04 5.16 10.16
C ALA A 110 1.71 3.84 9.80
N ALA A 111 2.54 3.32 10.70
CA ALA A 111 3.18 2.03 10.56
C ALA A 111 2.47 0.97 11.39
N ALA A 112 2.35 -0.24 10.85
CA ALA A 112 1.88 -1.40 11.58
C ALA A 112 3.09 -2.17 12.15
N TRP A 113 3.09 -2.38 13.46
CA TRP A 113 4.14 -3.12 14.14
C TRP A 113 3.96 -4.63 13.93
N VAL A 114 5.02 -5.31 13.56
CA VAL A 114 5.06 -6.76 13.38
C VAL A 114 5.95 -7.40 14.44
N SER A 115 7.18 -6.89 14.61
CA SER A 115 8.15 -7.38 15.58
C SER A 115 9.15 -6.27 15.97
N THR A 116 10.10 -6.59 16.84
CA THR A 116 11.19 -5.67 17.21
C THR A 116 12.16 -5.34 16.06
N THR A 117 12.02 -6.05 14.93
CA THR A 117 12.86 -5.90 13.75
C THR A 117 12.08 -5.73 12.45
N GLU A 118 10.74 -5.69 12.54
CA GLU A 118 9.88 -5.67 11.35
C GLU A 118 8.63 -4.80 11.57
N LEU A 119 8.38 -3.91 10.63
CA LEU A 119 7.19 -3.05 10.53
C LEU A 119 6.65 -3.11 9.12
N SER A 120 5.43 -2.63 8.93
CA SER A 120 4.88 -2.42 7.59
C SER A 120 4.23 -1.06 7.47
N CYS A 121 4.33 -0.47 6.27
CA CYS A 121 3.74 0.81 5.91
C CYS A 121 3.09 0.73 4.54
N ILE A 122 2.11 1.58 4.29
CA ILE A 122 1.56 1.77 2.95
C ILE A 122 2.19 3.04 2.38
N ALA A 123 2.94 2.91 1.28
CA ALA A 123 3.56 4.05 0.62
C ALA A 123 2.49 5.07 0.18
N PRO A 124 2.60 6.36 0.54
CA PRO A 124 1.67 7.38 0.09
C PRO A 124 1.86 7.69 -1.40
N ALA A 125 0.91 8.40 -2.02
CA ALA A 125 1.11 8.94 -3.36
C ALA A 125 2.25 9.97 -3.38
N HIS A 126 3.07 9.94 -4.42
CA HIS A 126 4.21 10.85 -4.59
C HIS A 126 4.53 11.05 -6.07
N ALA A 127 5.23 12.12 -6.42
CA ALA A 127 5.80 12.29 -7.76
C ALA A 127 6.87 11.22 -8.05
N THR A 128 7.15 10.97 -9.33
CA THR A 128 8.25 10.07 -9.73
C THR A 128 9.58 10.49 -9.10
N GLY A 129 10.37 9.53 -8.71
CA GLY A 129 11.71 9.74 -8.19
C GLY A 129 12.01 8.93 -6.92
N VAL A 130 13.24 9.05 -6.46
CA VAL A 130 13.76 8.34 -5.29
C VAL A 130 13.62 9.22 -4.06
N VAL A 131 13.02 8.70 -3.01
CA VAL A 131 12.80 9.39 -1.75
C VAL A 131 13.46 8.65 -0.58
N SER A 132 13.75 9.36 0.51
CA SER A 132 14.15 8.73 1.77
C SER A 132 12.95 8.05 2.44
N VAL A 133 13.22 6.91 3.09
CA VAL A 133 12.26 6.27 4.02
C VAL A 133 12.87 6.29 5.41
N GLU A 134 12.20 6.94 6.32
CA GLU A 134 12.62 7.12 7.70
C GLU A 134 11.52 6.67 8.65
N LEU A 135 11.88 6.28 9.86
CA LEU A 135 10.95 5.86 10.90
C LEU A 135 11.06 6.78 12.11
N THR A 136 9.92 6.97 12.77
CA THR A 136 9.90 7.52 14.13
C THR A 136 9.16 6.58 15.08
N MET A 137 9.61 6.55 16.34
CA MET A 137 8.98 5.81 17.43
C MET A 137 8.33 6.74 18.47
N ASN A 138 8.40 8.06 18.26
CA ASN A 138 7.92 9.07 19.21
C ASN A 138 7.43 10.35 18.54
N GLU A 139 7.19 10.33 17.23
CA GLU A 139 6.71 11.46 16.41
C GLU A 139 7.66 12.67 16.33
N GLN A 140 8.84 12.60 16.94
CA GLN A 140 9.78 13.73 16.99
C GLN A 140 11.11 13.42 16.30
N GLN A 141 11.77 12.33 16.68
CA GLN A 141 13.04 11.93 16.08
C GLN A 141 12.81 10.87 15.02
N HIS A 142 13.46 11.05 13.87
CA HIS A 142 13.41 10.11 12.75
C HIS A 142 14.77 9.42 12.58
N SER A 143 14.73 8.19 12.11
CA SER A 143 15.94 7.51 11.63
C SER A 143 16.55 8.28 10.44
N ASN A 144 17.84 8.10 10.20
CA ASN A 144 18.54 8.71 9.07
C ASN A 144 19.57 7.73 8.50
N ASP A 145 19.08 6.59 8.05
CA ASP A 145 19.91 5.45 7.60
C ASP A 145 20.17 5.46 6.10
N GLY A 146 19.64 6.45 5.38
CA GLY A 146 19.79 6.57 3.93
C GLY A 146 18.99 5.55 3.12
N THR A 147 18.04 4.83 3.76
CA THR A 147 17.14 3.90 3.06
C THR A 147 16.24 4.66 2.10
N ARG A 148 16.00 4.08 0.93
CA ARG A 148 15.32 4.76 -0.18
C ARG A 148 14.18 3.92 -0.74
N PHE A 149 13.18 4.62 -1.25
CA PHE A 149 12.06 4.04 -2.01
C PHE A 149 11.93 4.81 -3.32
N GLU A 150 11.72 4.10 -4.44
CA GLU A 150 11.58 4.69 -5.76
C GLU A 150 10.13 4.71 -6.21
N TYR A 151 9.63 5.90 -6.55
CA TYR A 151 8.31 6.07 -7.13
C TYR A 151 8.39 6.07 -8.66
N GLU A 152 7.70 5.13 -9.28
CA GLU A 152 7.66 4.97 -10.73
C GLU A 152 6.26 5.26 -11.27
N ALA A 153 6.19 5.82 -12.49
CA ALA A 153 4.91 5.95 -13.16
C ALA A 153 4.38 4.57 -13.54
N ALA A 154 3.30 4.13 -12.88
CA ALA A 154 2.61 2.92 -13.29
C ALA A 154 1.91 3.17 -14.64
N ALA A 155 2.12 2.29 -15.59
CA ALA A 155 1.47 2.34 -16.88
C ALA A 155 0.99 0.94 -17.27
N ALA A 156 -0.29 0.78 -17.63
CA ALA A 156 -0.70 -0.38 -18.41
C ALA A 156 -0.71 0.00 -19.88
N TYR A 157 -0.18 -0.87 -20.69
CA TYR A 157 -0.04 -0.64 -22.11
C TYR A 157 -1.10 -1.39 -22.90
N SER A 158 -1.58 -2.52 -22.39
CA SER A 158 -2.53 -3.36 -23.11
C SER A 158 -3.34 -4.28 -22.20
N VAL A 159 -4.50 -4.70 -22.70
CA VAL A 159 -5.28 -5.81 -22.16
C VAL A 159 -5.38 -6.90 -23.22
N TYR A 160 -5.40 -8.17 -22.82
CA TYR A 160 -5.62 -9.29 -23.68
C TYR A 160 -6.41 -10.40 -22.94
N PRO A 161 -7.48 -10.94 -23.57
CA PRO A 161 -8.09 -10.46 -24.79
C PRO A 161 -8.74 -9.07 -24.59
N VAL A 162 -8.93 -8.33 -25.69
CA VAL A 162 -9.50 -6.97 -25.66
C VAL A 162 -11.02 -6.96 -25.50
N SER A 163 -11.66 -8.14 -25.54
CA SER A 163 -13.11 -8.24 -25.42
C SER A 163 -13.54 -9.59 -24.84
N GLY A 164 -14.76 -9.63 -24.30
CA GLY A 164 -15.41 -10.82 -23.78
C GLY A 164 -16.93 -10.64 -23.68
N PRO A 165 -17.69 -11.69 -23.33
CA PRO A 165 -19.14 -11.64 -23.26
C PRO A 165 -19.62 -10.73 -22.11
N VAL A 166 -20.81 -10.15 -22.28
CA VAL A 166 -21.48 -9.34 -21.24
C VAL A 166 -21.71 -10.12 -19.94
N LEU A 167 -21.75 -11.44 -19.98
CA LEU A 167 -21.87 -12.31 -18.81
C LEU A 167 -20.59 -12.41 -17.98
N GLY A 168 -19.49 -11.85 -18.46
CA GLY A 168 -18.17 -11.92 -17.79
C GLY A 168 -17.49 -13.27 -17.98
N GLY A 169 -16.61 -13.63 -17.05
CA GLY A 169 -15.89 -14.90 -17.03
C GLY A 169 -14.61 -14.95 -17.89
N THR A 170 -14.32 -13.92 -18.67
CA THR A 170 -13.10 -13.84 -19.48
C THR A 170 -11.89 -13.57 -18.56
N MET A 171 -10.87 -14.44 -18.65
CA MET A 171 -9.56 -14.16 -18.05
C MET A 171 -8.85 -13.08 -18.86
N VAL A 172 -8.62 -11.93 -18.25
CA VAL A 172 -8.02 -10.75 -18.88
C VAL A 172 -6.62 -10.53 -18.30
N GLU A 173 -5.62 -10.46 -19.16
CA GLU A 173 -4.28 -10.03 -18.84
C GLU A 173 -4.16 -8.52 -19.02
N VAL A 174 -3.79 -7.81 -17.99
CA VAL A 174 -3.39 -6.40 -18.02
C VAL A 174 -1.89 -6.34 -18.00
N ARG A 175 -1.27 -5.88 -19.08
CA ARG A 175 0.19 -5.76 -19.21
C ARG A 175 0.62 -4.31 -19.13
N GLY A 176 1.72 -4.08 -18.41
CA GLY A 176 2.20 -2.73 -18.15
C GLY A 176 3.61 -2.67 -17.60
N ALA A 177 3.94 -1.55 -16.97
CA ALA A 177 5.15 -1.38 -16.18
C ALA A 177 4.79 -0.85 -14.79
N SER A 178 5.63 -1.19 -13.82
CA SER A 178 5.49 -0.75 -12.41
C SER A 178 4.12 -1.07 -11.81
N ILE A 179 3.49 -2.18 -12.28
CA ILE A 179 2.30 -2.73 -11.65
C ILE A 179 2.70 -3.17 -10.25
N ALA A 180 1.99 -2.68 -9.22
CA ALA A 180 2.28 -3.03 -7.84
C ALA A 180 2.13 -4.55 -7.61
N LEU A 181 3.06 -5.12 -6.84
CA LEU A 181 2.92 -6.50 -6.38
C LEU A 181 1.76 -6.57 -5.37
N PRO A 182 0.98 -7.66 -5.37
CA PRO A 182 -0.06 -7.86 -4.39
C PRO A 182 0.57 -7.93 -2.99
N ASP A 183 -0.03 -7.22 -2.08
CA ASP A 183 0.26 -7.32 -0.65
C ASP A 183 -0.85 -8.14 0.06
N ALA A 184 -0.91 -8.05 1.38
CA ALA A 184 -1.93 -8.73 2.18
C ALA A 184 -3.38 -8.33 1.82
N ARG A 185 -3.59 -7.17 1.17
CA ARG A 185 -4.91 -6.70 0.68
C ARG A 185 -5.15 -7.02 -0.78
N GLY A 186 -4.08 -7.33 -1.55
CA GLY A 186 -4.15 -7.77 -2.93
C GLY A 186 -4.18 -6.63 -3.96
N LEU A 187 -4.00 -7.01 -5.21
CA LEU A 187 -4.18 -6.18 -6.39
C LEU A 187 -5.54 -6.50 -7.02
N PHE A 188 -6.26 -5.49 -7.46
CA PHE A 188 -7.59 -5.63 -8.05
C PHE A 188 -7.64 -5.01 -9.44
N CYS A 189 -8.50 -5.56 -10.30
CA CYS A 189 -8.89 -4.94 -11.57
C CYS A 189 -10.32 -4.39 -11.46
N GLN A 190 -10.53 -3.18 -11.92
CA GLN A 190 -11.85 -2.58 -12.02
C GLN A 190 -12.22 -2.39 -13.50
N PHE A 191 -13.37 -2.91 -13.91
CA PHE A 191 -13.91 -2.82 -15.26
C PHE A 191 -15.06 -1.79 -15.30
N GLY A 192 -14.79 -0.60 -15.83
CA GLY A 192 -15.77 0.49 -15.83
C GLY A 192 -16.18 0.90 -14.42
N SER A 193 -17.50 0.82 -14.17
CA SER A 193 -18.10 1.09 -12.86
C SER A 193 -18.41 -0.17 -12.04
N ALA A 194 -18.03 -1.36 -12.54
CA ALA A 194 -18.23 -2.60 -11.81
C ALA A 194 -17.35 -2.65 -10.55
N ASP A 195 -17.74 -3.51 -9.60
CA ASP A 195 -16.94 -3.79 -8.43
C ASP A 195 -15.55 -4.34 -8.84
N ALA A 196 -14.53 -3.95 -8.08
CA ALA A 196 -13.18 -4.40 -8.34
C ALA A 196 -13.02 -5.90 -8.03
N VAL A 197 -12.41 -6.63 -8.96
CA VAL A 197 -12.15 -8.08 -8.84
C VAL A 197 -10.68 -8.33 -8.55
N ALA A 198 -10.39 -9.26 -7.65
CA ALA A 198 -9.03 -9.59 -7.26
C ALA A 198 -8.22 -10.14 -8.44
N ALA A 199 -6.96 -9.74 -8.56
CA ALA A 199 -6.05 -10.34 -9.52
C ALA A 199 -5.67 -11.76 -9.05
N THR A 200 -5.74 -12.72 -9.97
CA THR A 200 -5.38 -14.12 -9.72
C THR A 200 -3.90 -14.39 -9.88
N HIS A 201 -3.22 -13.56 -10.65
CA HIS A 201 -1.77 -13.54 -10.82
C HIS A 201 -1.31 -12.11 -11.04
N SER A 202 -0.17 -11.76 -10.46
CA SER A 202 0.41 -10.44 -10.68
C SER A 202 1.94 -10.47 -10.58
N SER A 203 2.53 -9.55 -11.32
CA SER A 203 3.95 -9.23 -11.30
C SER A 203 4.11 -7.74 -11.57
N ARG A 204 5.33 -7.24 -11.60
CA ARG A 204 5.58 -5.83 -11.95
C ARG A 204 5.16 -5.43 -13.38
N ALA A 205 4.92 -6.42 -14.25
CA ALA A 205 4.57 -6.20 -15.66
C ALA A 205 3.23 -6.81 -16.08
N LEU A 206 2.56 -7.58 -15.21
CA LEU A 206 1.36 -8.35 -15.56
C LEU A 206 0.43 -8.47 -14.37
N ALA A 207 -0.86 -8.23 -14.60
CA ALA A 207 -1.95 -8.64 -13.72
C ALA A 207 -2.95 -9.48 -14.52
N GLN A 208 -3.50 -10.54 -13.91
CA GLN A 208 -4.56 -11.36 -14.49
C GLN A 208 -5.81 -11.24 -13.64
N CYS A 209 -6.95 -10.93 -14.27
CA CYS A 209 -8.23 -10.79 -13.61
C CYS A 209 -9.32 -11.47 -14.43
N VAL A 210 -10.34 -11.98 -13.75
CA VAL A 210 -11.55 -12.45 -14.42
C VAL A 210 -12.50 -11.28 -14.59
N ALA A 211 -12.85 -10.95 -15.84
CA ALA A 211 -13.82 -9.87 -16.11
C ALA A 211 -15.18 -10.19 -15.43
N PRO A 212 -15.73 -9.29 -14.60
CA PRO A 212 -17.05 -9.47 -14.01
C PRO A 212 -18.13 -9.37 -15.10
N PRO A 213 -19.38 -9.71 -14.80
CA PRO A 213 -20.50 -9.37 -15.69
C PRO A 213 -20.54 -7.86 -15.94
N SER A 214 -20.93 -7.47 -17.17
CA SER A 214 -21.10 -6.06 -17.49
C SER A 214 -22.23 -5.45 -16.63
N VAL A 215 -22.05 -4.22 -16.22
CA VAL A 215 -23.10 -3.50 -15.47
C VAL A 215 -24.32 -3.35 -16.38
N GLU A 216 -25.51 -3.71 -15.87
CA GLU A 216 -26.78 -3.72 -16.59
C GLU A 216 -26.81 -4.67 -17.81
N GLY A 217 -25.82 -5.56 -17.99
CA GLY A 217 -25.75 -6.48 -19.12
C GLY A 217 -25.53 -5.80 -20.50
N LEU A 218 -25.03 -4.57 -20.49
CA LEU A 218 -24.82 -3.78 -21.70
C LEU A 218 -23.50 -4.11 -22.39
N ALA A 219 -23.55 -4.21 -23.72
CA ALA A 219 -22.34 -4.29 -24.53
C ALA A 219 -21.72 -2.91 -24.72
N GLY A 220 -20.38 -2.85 -24.73
CA GLY A 220 -19.66 -1.59 -24.92
C GLY A 220 -18.24 -1.64 -24.36
N ALA A 221 -17.46 -0.65 -24.72
CA ALA A 221 -16.10 -0.49 -24.21
C ALA A 221 -16.11 0.16 -22.83
N VAL A 222 -15.36 -0.42 -21.89
CA VAL A 222 -15.18 0.11 -20.54
C VAL A 222 -13.69 0.27 -20.24
N PRO A 223 -13.29 1.29 -19.46
CA PRO A 223 -11.91 1.40 -19.00
C PRO A 223 -11.59 0.28 -18.00
N VAL A 224 -10.41 -0.27 -18.10
CA VAL A 224 -9.85 -1.20 -17.08
C VAL A 224 -8.85 -0.42 -16.25
N ARG A 225 -9.01 -0.49 -14.93
CA ARG A 225 -8.13 0.15 -13.96
C ARG A 225 -7.55 -0.89 -13.00
N LEU A 226 -6.35 -0.64 -12.53
CA LEU A 226 -5.76 -1.40 -11.43
C LEU A 226 -5.95 -0.63 -10.13
N VAL A 227 -6.28 -1.34 -9.05
CA VAL A 227 -6.50 -0.78 -7.72
C VAL A 227 -5.67 -1.58 -6.72
N ASN A 228 -4.90 -0.89 -5.88
CA ASN A 228 -4.14 -1.48 -4.79
C ASN A 228 -4.25 -0.57 -3.55
N ASN A 229 -4.71 -1.11 -2.42
CA ASN A 229 -4.87 -0.37 -1.16
C ASN A 229 -5.59 0.99 -1.34
N ASP A 230 -6.71 0.99 -2.08
CA ASP A 230 -7.50 2.19 -2.40
C ASP A 230 -6.81 3.20 -3.35
N ALA A 231 -5.56 2.98 -3.72
CA ALA A 231 -4.90 3.75 -4.77
C ALA A 231 -5.33 3.23 -6.15
N VAL A 232 -5.90 4.12 -6.95
CA VAL A 232 -6.32 3.81 -8.32
C VAL A 232 -5.21 4.24 -9.28
N TYR A 233 -4.65 3.28 -9.99
CA TYR A 233 -3.72 3.59 -11.08
C TYR A 233 -4.53 3.96 -12.31
N SER A 234 -4.37 5.20 -12.76
CA SER A 234 -5.03 5.66 -13.98
C SER A 234 -4.38 5.03 -15.21
N VAL A 235 -4.84 3.85 -15.51
CA VAL A 235 -4.45 3.13 -16.70
C VAL A 235 -5.65 3.09 -17.62
N THR A 236 -5.54 3.73 -18.77
CA THR A 236 -6.63 3.84 -19.72
C THR A 236 -6.46 2.80 -20.83
N VAL A 237 -6.57 1.52 -20.49
CA VAL A 237 -6.82 0.47 -21.48
C VAL A 237 -8.28 0.12 -21.45
N ALA A 238 -8.84 -0.21 -22.61
CA ALA A 238 -10.26 -0.51 -22.73
C ALA A 238 -10.48 -2.01 -22.94
N PHE A 239 -11.49 -2.54 -22.26
CA PHE A 239 -12.05 -3.88 -22.52
C PHE A 239 -13.46 -3.71 -23.10
N THR A 240 -13.81 -4.49 -24.12
CA THR A 240 -15.11 -4.37 -24.78
C THR A 240 -16.00 -5.55 -24.41
N TYR A 241 -17.07 -5.28 -23.69
CA TYR A 241 -18.13 -6.25 -23.48
C TYR A 241 -18.93 -6.45 -24.79
N ARG A 242 -19.17 -7.71 -25.13
CA ARG A 242 -19.88 -8.10 -26.36
C ARG A 242 -21.11 -8.91 -26.02
N PRO A 243 -22.17 -8.85 -26.85
CA PRO A 243 -23.31 -9.74 -26.70
C PRO A 243 -22.86 -11.20 -26.66
N VAL A 244 -23.63 -12.03 -25.98
CA VAL A 244 -23.43 -13.49 -26.00
C VAL A 244 -23.67 -13.99 -27.41
N ILE A 245 -22.79 -14.90 -27.88
CA ILE A 245 -22.98 -15.56 -29.17
C ILE A 245 -23.97 -16.71 -28.97
N GLU A 246 -25.06 -16.70 -29.70
CA GLU A 246 -26.03 -17.78 -29.75
C GLU A 246 -26.07 -18.33 -31.17
N ILE A 247 -25.91 -19.65 -31.32
CA ILE A 247 -25.98 -20.34 -32.61
C ILE A 247 -27.30 -21.08 -32.69
N ASP A 248 -28.16 -20.66 -33.61
CA ASP A 248 -29.52 -21.21 -33.79
C ASP A 248 -29.52 -22.42 -34.72
N ARG A 249 -28.65 -22.42 -35.72
CA ARG A 249 -28.57 -23.51 -36.68
C ARG A 249 -27.22 -23.59 -37.37
N ILE A 250 -26.96 -24.76 -37.94
CA ILE A 250 -25.81 -25.06 -38.78
C ILE A 250 -26.23 -25.66 -40.12
N HIS A 251 -25.55 -25.32 -41.20
CA HIS A 251 -25.76 -25.91 -42.51
C HIS A 251 -24.46 -26.12 -43.25
N PRO A 252 -24.20 -27.31 -43.84
CA PRO A 252 -24.98 -28.55 -43.68
C PRO A 252 -24.83 -29.11 -42.27
N VAL A 253 -25.78 -29.92 -41.82
CA VAL A 253 -25.75 -30.61 -40.50
C VAL A 253 -24.94 -31.90 -40.55
N LEU A 254 -24.49 -32.31 -41.73
CA LEU A 254 -23.71 -33.51 -41.96
C LEU A 254 -22.42 -33.16 -42.65
N GLY A 255 -21.33 -33.78 -42.18
CA GLY A 255 -20.03 -33.73 -42.80
C GLY A 255 -19.55 -35.12 -43.18
N VAL A 256 -18.57 -35.21 -44.10
CA VAL A 256 -17.98 -36.47 -44.53
C VAL A 256 -16.60 -36.71 -43.86
N ARG A 257 -16.26 -37.96 -43.64
CA ARG A 257 -14.86 -38.30 -43.33
C ARG A 257 -14.07 -38.30 -44.67
N PRO A 258 -12.91 -37.69 -44.74
CA PRO A 258 -11.98 -37.26 -43.68
C PRO A 258 -12.16 -35.78 -43.23
N GLY A 259 -13.24 -35.12 -43.48
CA GLY A 259 -13.44 -33.73 -43.05
C GLY A 259 -13.55 -32.75 -44.23
N ALA A 260 -13.13 -31.50 -44.03
CA ALA A 260 -13.17 -30.40 -45.01
C ALA A 260 -14.57 -29.95 -45.47
N THR A 261 -15.64 -30.33 -44.75
CA THR A 261 -16.98 -29.77 -44.99
C THR A 261 -17.06 -28.33 -44.46
N LEU A 262 -17.36 -27.40 -45.38
CA LEU A 262 -17.61 -26.02 -44.97
C LEU A 262 -19.02 -25.92 -44.36
N ALA A 263 -19.06 -25.61 -43.08
CA ALA A 263 -20.32 -25.45 -42.35
C ALA A 263 -20.58 -23.98 -42.08
N THR A 264 -21.79 -23.52 -42.43
CA THR A 264 -22.23 -22.16 -42.10
C THR A 264 -23.05 -22.19 -40.82
N LEU A 265 -22.66 -21.38 -39.87
CA LEU A 265 -23.33 -21.19 -38.57
C LEU A 265 -24.22 -19.94 -38.68
N TYR A 266 -25.46 -20.05 -38.21
CA TYR A 266 -26.43 -18.95 -38.16
C TYR A 266 -26.80 -18.71 -36.71
N GLY A 267 -26.82 -17.44 -36.29
CA GLY A 267 -27.10 -17.06 -34.92
C GLY A 267 -26.97 -15.56 -34.69
N SER A 268 -27.06 -15.17 -33.45
CA SER A 268 -26.93 -13.79 -33.02
C SER A 268 -25.58 -13.57 -32.28
N GLY A 269 -25.15 -12.31 -32.14
CA GLY A 269 -23.97 -11.93 -31.42
C GLY A 269 -22.64 -12.28 -32.14
N VAL A 270 -22.68 -12.91 -33.31
CA VAL A 270 -21.48 -13.24 -34.09
C VAL A 270 -20.92 -11.97 -34.73
N ILE A 271 -19.66 -11.69 -34.43
CA ILE A 271 -18.94 -10.54 -34.99
C ILE A 271 -17.59 -10.99 -35.49
N ASP A 272 -17.10 -10.34 -36.53
CA ASP A 272 -15.79 -10.60 -37.09
C ASP A 272 -14.73 -9.98 -36.18
N THR A 273 -13.85 -10.85 -35.64
CA THR A 273 -12.67 -10.44 -34.87
C THR A 273 -11.50 -11.34 -35.24
N ALA A 274 -10.28 -10.87 -35.04
CA ALA A 274 -9.05 -11.67 -35.28
C ALA A 274 -9.05 -12.99 -34.49
N ASP A 275 -9.82 -13.10 -33.41
CA ASP A 275 -9.90 -14.26 -32.52
C ASP A 275 -11.16 -15.11 -32.72
N THR A 276 -12.02 -14.76 -33.70
CA THR A 276 -13.22 -15.55 -34.00
C THR A 276 -12.84 -16.91 -34.56
N ARG A 277 -13.21 -17.99 -33.87
CA ARG A 277 -12.84 -19.36 -34.21
C ARG A 277 -13.99 -20.32 -33.95
N CYS A 278 -14.11 -21.34 -34.80
CA CYS A 278 -14.96 -22.50 -34.55
C CYS A 278 -14.13 -23.56 -33.80
N LYS A 279 -14.68 -24.13 -32.73
CA LYS A 279 -14.10 -25.29 -32.02
C LYS A 279 -15.07 -26.45 -32.17
N ALA A 280 -14.61 -27.54 -32.77
CA ALA A 280 -15.32 -28.83 -32.68
C ALA A 280 -15.02 -29.45 -31.30
N ALA A 281 -16.06 -30.04 -30.70
CA ALA A 281 -15.98 -30.70 -29.41
C ALA A 281 -15.36 -32.11 -29.55
#